data_d503d359efd875c78f313ce9d4e0129b
#
_entry.id   d503d359efd875c78f313ce9d4e0129b
#
_cell.length_a   1.000
_cell.length_b   1.000
_cell.length_c   1.000
_cell.angle_alpha   90.00
_cell.angle_beta   90.00
_cell.angle_gamma   90.00
#
_symmetry.space_group_name_H-M   'P 1'
#
loop_
_entity.id
_entity.type
_entity.pdbx_description
1 polymer ?
#
loop_
_entity_poly.entity_id
_entity_poly.type
_entity_poly.pdbx_seq_one_letter_code
_entity_poly.pdbx_strand_id
1 'polypeptide(L)'
;MENFFYSIPTKVYFGTDAVSSLPECVKEFGTRALLVYGGGSIKRNGLYDKVVALLGEHGISFAELSGVEPNPRLTTVKKGVALCRERETEVIIPIGGGSTIDCAKAIAAAAAYDGDPWDLVEDPEKIEQVLPIIAIPTAAATGSEMDPYSVITNEERKLKRDLECQNLYPAYALLDPQNTYTVPSYQTAAGTVDIFSHVLEVYFSPVDETYMQDRMMEALMRTCITYGPIACKEPEDYEARANLFWASEWAINGFIACGKPGPWPAHSIEHQLSAQYDVTHGHGLAVIIPVLMEHILNKECPDLKAKSLTVDGKQPDRNKKCRKRLASYGIHVFGISPDLPEMEIAQTAIAKTKQFFRSMGLGLSMKDLGIEETNRFAQMAEIAASEGLLECLVPLKTEDIIQIYRKCCEEEE
;
A
#
# COMPACT_ATOMS: atom_id res chain seq x y z
N MET A 1 15.08 -14.94 -11.93
CA MET A 1 15.10 -14.51 -10.50
C MET A 1 16.42 -13.79 -10.25
N GLU A 2 16.36 -12.55 -9.77
CA GLU A 2 17.55 -11.75 -9.45
C GLU A 2 18.07 -12.06 -8.04
N ASN A 3 19.27 -11.57 -7.71
CA ASN A 3 19.81 -11.70 -6.35
C ASN A 3 19.03 -10.81 -5.40
N PHE A 4 18.78 -11.29 -4.18
CA PHE A 4 18.06 -10.52 -3.16
C PHE A 4 18.60 -10.83 -1.76
N PHE A 5 18.36 -9.89 -0.86
CA PHE A 5 18.44 -10.07 0.59
C PHE A 5 17.04 -9.91 1.16
N TYR A 6 16.67 -10.74 2.11
CA TYR A 6 15.37 -10.70 2.75
C TYR A 6 15.49 -10.87 4.25
N SER A 7 14.90 -9.95 4.99
CA SER A 7 14.80 -10.01 6.45
C SER A 7 13.57 -9.23 6.89
N ILE A 8 12.74 -9.81 7.75
CA ILE A 8 11.67 -9.11 8.45
C ILE A 8 11.98 -9.13 9.95
N PRO A 9 12.26 -7.97 10.54
CA PRO A 9 12.53 -7.88 11.98
C PRO A 9 11.25 -7.84 12.82
N THR A 10 10.08 -7.55 12.24
CA THR A 10 8.81 -7.38 12.95
C THR A 10 8.34 -8.68 13.60
N LYS A 11 8.14 -8.64 14.91
CA LYS A 11 7.50 -9.73 15.66
C LYS A 11 5.98 -9.53 15.62
N VAL A 12 5.23 -10.55 15.19
CA VAL A 12 3.78 -10.47 15.00
C VAL A 12 3.04 -11.28 16.07
N TYR A 13 2.10 -10.64 16.76
CA TYR A 13 1.05 -11.31 17.52
C TYR A 13 -0.25 -11.24 16.70
N PHE A 14 -0.78 -12.39 16.30
CA PHE A 14 -1.98 -12.48 15.48
C PHE A 14 -3.10 -13.24 16.18
N GLY A 15 -4.28 -12.68 16.19
CA GLY A 15 -5.50 -13.31 16.70
C GLY A 15 -6.23 -12.45 17.71
N THR A 16 -7.33 -13.01 18.21
CA THR A 16 -8.17 -12.34 19.20
C THR A 16 -7.37 -11.96 20.43
N ASP A 17 -7.52 -10.71 20.86
CA ASP A 17 -6.86 -10.15 22.04
C ASP A 17 -5.34 -9.98 21.93
N ALA A 18 -4.78 -9.94 20.73
CA ALA A 18 -3.33 -9.69 20.50
C ALA A 18 -2.81 -8.44 21.23
N VAL A 19 -3.68 -7.42 21.42
CA VAL A 19 -3.35 -6.16 22.13
C VAL A 19 -2.96 -6.39 23.58
N SER A 20 -3.38 -7.48 24.24
CA SER A 20 -2.99 -7.79 25.62
C SER A 20 -1.48 -8.01 25.82
N SER A 21 -0.73 -8.29 24.72
CA SER A 21 0.74 -8.38 24.76
C SER A 21 1.44 -7.00 24.77
N LEU A 22 0.70 -5.90 24.59
CA LEU A 22 1.27 -4.56 24.46
C LEU A 22 2.21 -4.16 25.60
N PRO A 23 1.88 -4.35 26.90
CA PRO A 23 2.76 -3.92 27.97
C PRO A 23 4.12 -4.61 27.98
N GLU A 24 4.17 -5.90 27.60
CA GLU A 24 5.42 -6.64 27.51
C GLU A 24 6.27 -6.12 26.37
N CYS A 25 5.67 -5.85 25.21
CA CYS A 25 6.36 -5.29 24.06
C CYS A 25 6.93 -3.90 24.35
N VAL A 26 6.16 -3.02 25.03
CA VAL A 26 6.61 -1.66 25.39
C VAL A 26 7.81 -1.70 26.34
N LYS A 27 7.79 -2.58 27.34
CA LYS A 27 8.86 -2.67 28.36
C LYS A 27 10.23 -3.06 27.79
N GLU A 28 10.28 -3.64 26.61
CA GLU A 28 11.57 -3.89 25.93
C GLU A 28 12.29 -2.58 25.54
N PHE A 29 11.55 -1.47 25.40
CA PHE A 29 12.07 -0.19 24.91
C PHE A 29 12.05 0.93 25.95
N GLY A 30 11.20 0.83 26.94
CA GLY A 30 11.07 1.85 28.00
C GLY A 30 9.68 1.91 28.63
N THR A 31 9.36 3.06 29.21
CA THR A 31 8.09 3.30 29.89
C THR A 31 7.42 4.63 29.53
N ARG A 32 7.96 5.34 28.52
CA ARG A 32 7.42 6.60 28.01
C ARG A 32 7.01 6.42 26.54
N ALA A 33 5.70 6.35 26.29
CA ALA A 33 5.14 6.10 24.97
C ALA A 33 4.53 7.36 24.34
N LEU A 34 4.48 7.41 23.00
CA LEU A 34 3.62 8.31 22.25
C LEU A 34 2.52 7.48 21.56
N LEU A 35 1.26 7.68 21.95
CA LEU A 35 0.10 7.13 21.23
C LEU A 35 -0.21 8.01 20.04
N VAL A 36 -0.24 7.42 18.82
CA VAL A 36 -0.57 8.11 17.58
C VAL A 36 -1.85 7.51 17.00
N TYR A 37 -2.89 8.33 16.75
CA TYR A 37 -4.16 7.83 16.22
C TYR A 37 -4.93 8.89 15.41
N GLY A 38 -5.90 8.43 14.61
CA GLY A 38 -6.70 9.27 13.72
C GLY A 38 -7.88 9.96 14.39
N GLY A 39 -9.02 10.05 13.70
CA GLY A 39 -10.22 10.82 14.08
C GLY A 39 -11.10 10.23 15.18
N GLY A 40 -10.62 9.31 16.01
CA GLY A 40 -11.31 8.82 17.22
C GLY A 40 -12.19 7.58 17.00
N SER A 41 -12.07 6.84 15.92
CA SER A 41 -12.73 5.54 15.74
C SER A 41 -12.41 4.56 16.85
N ILE A 42 -11.15 4.53 17.28
CA ILE A 42 -10.64 3.66 18.36
C ILE A 42 -11.26 3.98 19.74
N LYS A 43 -11.71 5.23 19.94
CA LYS A 43 -12.43 5.63 21.17
C LYS A 43 -13.88 5.13 21.15
N ARG A 44 -14.51 5.10 19.96
CA ARG A 44 -15.90 4.62 19.81
C ARG A 44 -16.03 3.11 19.93
N ASN A 45 -15.02 2.35 19.52
CA ASN A 45 -15.04 0.88 19.59
C ASN A 45 -14.38 0.29 20.85
N GLY A 46 -13.91 1.15 21.77
CA GLY A 46 -13.34 0.74 23.06
C GLY A 46 -11.87 0.31 23.02
N LEU A 47 -11.22 0.25 21.84
CA LEU A 47 -9.81 -0.15 21.75
C LEU A 47 -8.89 0.85 22.47
N TYR A 48 -9.19 2.15 22.39
CA TYR A 48 -8.44 3.18 23.10
C TYR A 48 -8.47 2.95 24.62
N ASP A 49 -9.67 2.73 25.20
CA ASP A 49 -9.82 2.52 26.64
C ASP A 49 -9.06 1.27 27.10
N LYS A 50 -9.08 0.19 26.30
CA LYS A 50 -8.32 -1.03 26.56
C LYS A 50 -6.82 -0.77 26.56
N VAL A 51 -6.28 -0.05 25.54
CA VAL A 51 -4.85 0.29 25.47
C VAL A 51 -4.43 1.14 26.66
N VAL A 52 -5.18 2.19 26.98
CA VAL A 52 -4.87 3.10 28.11
C VAL A 52 -4.90 2.36 29.45
N ALA A 53 -5.87 1.47 29.67
CA ALA A 53 -5.93 0.63 30.87
C ALA A 53 -4.69 -0.27 31.00
N LEU A 54 -4.32 -0.99 29.91
CA LEU A 54 -3.14 -1.84 29.89
C LEU A 54 -1.83 -1.07 30.20
N LEU A 55 -1.65 0.10 29.61
CA LEU A 55 -0.48 0.94 29.88
C LEU A 55 -0.45 1.42 31.34
N GLY A 56 -1.60 1.91 31.86
CA GLY A 56 -1.72 2.40 33.21
C GLY A 56 -1.47 1.32 34.27
N GLU A 57 -2.04 0.13 34.12
CA GLU A 57 -1.84 -1.02 35.03
C GLU A 57 -0.37 -1.47 35.10
N HIS A 58 0.41 -1.19 34.03
CA HIS A 58 1.82 -1.58 33.97
C HIS A 58 2.81 -0.43 34.21
N GLY A 59 2.31 0.75 34.60
CA GLY A 59 3.14 1.92 34.95
C GLY A 59 3.82 2.57 33.75
N ILE A 60 3.25 2.42 32.53
CA ILE A 60 3.73 3.04 31.33
C ILE A 60 3.02 4.39 31.15
N SER A 61 3.81 5.47 31.13
CA SER A 61 3.32 6.82 30.89
C SER A 61 3.21 7.07 29.36
N PHE A 62 2.26 7.91 28.95
CA PHE A 62 2.12 8.22 27.53
C PHE A 62 1.71 9.68 27.29
N ALA A 63 2.09 10.18 26.12
CA ALA A 63 1.53 11.36 25.48
C ALA A 63 0.66 10.94 24.29
N GLU A 64 -0.16 11.86 23.77
CA GLU A 64 -1.08 11.56 22.69
C GLU A 64 -0.90 12.53 21.51
N LEU A 65 -0.84 11.98 20.30
CA LEU A 65 -1.03 12.69 19.04
C LEU A 65 -2.28 12.14 18.35
N SER A 66 -3.36 12.91 18.41
CA SER A 66 -4.63 12.55 17.78
C SER A 66 -4.86 13.34 16.50
N GLY A 67 -5.77 12.85 15.64
CA GLY A 67 -6.22 13.57 14.46
C GLY A 67 -5.32 13.38 13.24
N VAL A 68 -4.59 12.25 13.17
CA VAL A 68 -3.89 11.88 11.94
C VAL A 68 -4.90 11.72 10.81
N GLU A 69 -4.67 12.45 9.73
CA GLU A 69 -5.53 12.47 8.56
C GLU A 69 -5.27 11.26 7.64
N PRO A 70 -6.24 10.85 6.82
CA PRO A 70 -5.95 10.07 5.62
C PRO A 70 -4.92 10.82 4.76
N ASN A 71 -3.99 10.12 4.09
CA ASN A 71 -2.82 10.74 3.45
C ASN A 71 -2.04 11.63 4.45
N PRO A 72 -1.29 11.02 5.40
CA PRO A 72 -0.78 11.73 6.57
C PRO A 72 0.11 12.91 6.18
N ARG A 73 -0.06 14.02 6.89
CA ARG A 73 0.51 15.31 6.50
C ARG A 73 1.81 15.60 7.23
N LEU A 74 2.72 16.27 6.53
CA LEU A 74 4.00 16.71 7.09
C LEU A 74 3.80 17.60 8.33
N THR A 75 2.76 18.43 8.34
CA THR A 75 2.43 19.28 9.51
C THR A 75 2.08 18.47 10.74
N THR A 76 1.41 17.31 10.59
CA THR A 76 1.09 16.40 11.68
C THR A 76 2.33 15.64 12.16
N VAL A 77 3.21 15.24 11.23
CA VAL A 77 4.53 14.64 11.58
C VAL A 77 5.34 15.61 12.45
N LYS A 78 5.46 16.89 12.05
CA LYS A 78 6.18 17.93 12.82
C LYS A 78 5.65 18.09 14.25
N LYS A 79 4.32 18.02 14.45
CA LYS A 79 3.72 18.04 15.78
C LYS A 79 4.13 16.82 16.62
N GLY A 80 4.12 15.63 16.00
CA GLY A 80 4.53 14.39 16.68
C GLY A 80 6.00 14.42 17.08
N VAL A 81 6.88 14.92 16.22
CA VAL A 81 8.31 15.09 16.52
C VAL A 81 8.51 16.02 17.72
N ALA A 82 7.80 17.14 17.78
CA ALA A 82 7.87 18.06 18.90
C ALA A 82 7.43 17.39 20.22
N LEU A 83 6.33 16.60 20.19
CA LEU A 83 5.87 15.83 21.34
C LEU A 83 6.89 14.77 21.78
N CYS A 84 7.49 14.04 20.85
CA CYS A 84 8.53 13.06 21.18
C CYS A 84 9.69 13.69 21.94
N ARG A 85 10.16 14.86 21.51
CA ARG A 85 11.27 15.59 22.15
C ARG A 85 10.88 16.15 23.51
N GLU A 86 9.69 16.78 23.62
CA GLU A 86 9.19 17.34 24.88
C GLU A 86 8.99 16.28 25.96
N ARG A 87 8.51 15.10 25.58
CA ARG A 87 8.16 14.01 26.50
C ARG A 87 9.24 12.95 26.64
N GLU A 88 10.38 13.13 25.97
CA GLU A 88 11.47 12.14 25.97
C GLU A 88 10.94 10.72 25.63
N THR A 89 10.14 10.62 24.55
CA THR A 89 9.48 9.38 24.13
C THR A 89 10.49 8.29 23.80
N GLU A 90 10.24 7.09 24.30
CA GLU A 90 11.09 5.91 24.09
C GLU A 90 10.50 4.93 23.06
N VAL A 91 9.18 4.96 22.85
CA VAL A 91 8.46 4.08 21.93
C VAL A 91 7.22 4.78 21.35
N ILE A 92 6.92 4.53 20.08
CA ILE A 92 5.73 5.07 19.44
C ILE A 92 4.73 3.94 19.18
N ILE A 93 3.45 4.18 19.54
CA ILE A 93 2.37 3.22 19.43
C ILE A 93 1.29 3.80 18.50
N PRO A 94 1.38 3.56 17.17
CA PRO A 94 0.28 3.89 16.27
C PRO A 94 -0.89 2.93 16.47
N ILE A 95 -2.10 3.50 16.59
CA ILE A 95 -3.37 2.76 16.74
C ILE A 95 -4.31 3.24 15.64
N GLY A 96 -4.35 2.54 14.51
CA GLY A 96 -5.13 2.98 13.36
C GLY A 96 -4.83 2.22 12.08
N GLY A 97 -5.25 2.76 10.94
CA GLY A 97 -4.90 2.23 9.62
C GLY A 97 -3.50 2.69 9.17
N GLY A 98 -3.12 2.32 7.95
CA GLY A 98 -1.80 2.60 7.36
C GLY A 98 -1.35 4.06 7.48
N SER A 99 -2.21 5.03 7.20
CA SER A 99 -1.89 6.46 7.36
C SER A 99 -1.43 6.83 8.78
N THR A 100 -2.00 6.19 9.81
CA THR A 100 -1.57 6.40 11.20
C THR A 100 -0.20 5.79 11.46
N ILE A 101 0.06 4.61 10.90
CA ILE A 101 1.32 3.90 11.04
C ILE A 101 2.42 4.64 10.27
N ASP A 102 2.14 5.10 9.06
CA ASP A 102 3.07 5.90 8.25
C ASP A 102 3.44 7.21 8.94
N CYS A 103 2.45 7.92 9.49
CA CYS A 103 2.71 9.11 10.30
C CYS A 103 3.66 8.80 11.47
N ALA A 104 3.41 7.70 12.19
CA ALA A 104 4.23 7.27 13.33
C ALA A 104 5.67 6.90 12.91
N LYS A 105 5.84 6.24 11.76
CA LYS A 105 7.15 5.93 11.17
C LYS A 105 7.95 7.19 10.84
N ALA A 106 7.31 8.15 10.17
CA ALA A 106 7.95 9.43 9.86
C ALA A 106 8.32 10.20 11.14
N ILE A 107 7.46 10.19 12.16
CA ILE A 107 7.77 10.76 13.49
C ILE A 107 8.96 10.04 14.12
N ALA A 108 8.99 8.71 14.09
CA ALA A 108 10.04 7.89 14.67
C ALA A 108 11.41 8.17 14.03
N ALA A 109 11.47 8.33 12.71
CA ALA A 109 12.68 8.69 11.98
C ALA A 109 13.14 10.12 12.30
N ALA A 110 12.20 11.07 12.38
CA ALA A 110 12.51 12.48 12.54
C ALA A 110 12.72 12.91 14.01
N ALA A 111 12.38 12.09 14.98
CA ALA A 111 12.48 12.43 16.40
C ALA A 111 13.92 12.80 16.83
N ALA A 112 14.92 12.10 16.28
CA ALA A 112 16.35 12.31 16.53
C ALA A 112 17.03 13.21 15.46
N TYR A 113 16.31 13.63 14.42
CA TYR A 113 16.87 14.43 13.32
C TYR A 113 16.66 15.93 13.54
N ASP A 114 17.73 16.75 13.53
CA ASP A 114 17.65 18.17 13.82
C ASP A 114 17.11 19.05 12.67
N GLY A 115 16.89 18.47 11.46
CA GLY A 115 16.37 19.17 10.29
C GLY A 115 14.85 19.10 10.13
N ASP A 116 14.38 19.47 8.93
CA ASP A 116 12.98 19.30 8.55
C ASP A 116 12.69 17.81 8.28
N PRO A 117 11.61 17.22 8.81
CA PRO A 117 11.26 15.83 8.51
C PRO A 117 11.15 15.51 7.01
N TRP A 118 10.82 16.49 6.17
CA TRP A 118 10.78 16.31 4.72
C TRP A 118 12.15 16.04 4.09
N ASP A 119 13.24 16.49 4.72
CA ASP A 119 14.59 16.20 4.26
C ASP A 119 14.89 14.69 4.26
N LEU A 120 14.25 13.94 5.20
CA LEU A 120 14.37 12.49 5.28
C LEU A 120 13.60 11.77 4.16
N VAL A 121 12.52 12.37 3.65
CA VAL A 121 11.78 11.87 2.49
C VAL A 121 12.58 12.11 1.21
N GLU A 122 13.28 13.24 1.11
CA GLU A 122 14.13 13.56 -0.05
C GLU A 122 15.46 12.78 -0.03
N ASP A 123 15.96 12.44 1.16
CA ASP A 123 17.24 11.75 1.35
C ASP A 123 17.19 10.81 2.58
N PRO A 124 16.71 9.58 2.42
CA PRO A 124 16.60 8.60 3.51
C PRO A 124 17.94 8.22 4.16
N GLU A 125 19.08 8.46 3.49
CA GLU A 125 20.40 8.18 4.07
C GLU A 125 20.72 9.03 5.30
N LYS A 126 19.98 10.13 5.51
CA LYS A 126 20.08 10.98 6.72
C LYS A 126 19.47 10.35 7.97
N ILE A 127 18.75 9.23 7.86
CA ILE A 127 18.15 8.55 8.99
C ILE A 127 19.22 7.75 9.73
N GLU A 128 19.70 8.28 10.85
CA GLU A 128 20.69 7.61 11.70
C GLU A 128 20.03 6.75 12.78
N GLN A 129 18.93 7.20 13.34
CA GLN A 129 18.21 6.54 14.44
C GLN A 129 16.71 6.62 14.22
N VAL A 130 16.00 5.56 14.63
CA VAL A 130 14.55 5.49 14.59
C VAL A 130 14.04 5.03 15.94
N LEU A 131 13.04 5.70 16.50
CA LEU A 131 12.37 5.22 17.70
C LEU A 131 11.64 3.90 17.41
N PRO A 132 11.67 2.93 18.33
CA PRO A 132 10.93 1.69 18.16
C PRO A 132 9.42 1.95 18.02
N ILE A 133 8.77 1.13 17.18
CA ILE A 133 7.35 1.24 16.84
C ILE A 133 6.65 -0.07 17.22
N ILE A 134 5.52 0.03 17.92
CA ILE A 134 4.62 -1.09 18.20
C ILE A 134 3.27 -0.76 17.54
N ALA A 135 2.99 -1.37 16.39
CA ALA A 135 1.81 -1.07 15.63
C ALA A 135 0.58 -1.87 16.11
N ILE A 136 -0.55 -1.18 16.25
CA ILE A 136 -1.87 -1.76 16.50
C ILE A 136 -2.78 -1.36 15.34
N PRO A 137 -2.74 -2.09 14.22
CA PRO A 137 -3.54 -1.75 13.06
C PRO A 137 -5.02 -2.05 13.28
N THR A 138 -5.86 -1.23 12.65
CA THR A 138 -7.33 -1.34 12.73
C THR A 138 -8.00 -1.48 11.36
N ALA A 139 -7.21 -1.65 10.31
CA ALA A 139 -7.69 -1.87 8.95
C ALA A 139 -6.69 -2.75 8.20
N ALA A 140 -7.18 -3.70 7.44
CA ALA A 140 -6.39 -4.49 6.49
C ALA A 140 -6.32 -3.72 5.16
N ALA A 141 -5.16 -3.21 4.79
CA ALA A 141 -4.92 -2.47 3.56
C ALA A 141 -3.42 -2.43 3.23
N THR A 142 -2.72 -1.39 3.73
CA THR A 142 -1.33 -1.09 3.37
C THR A 142 -0.32 -2.12 3.85
N GLY A 143 -0.60 -2.85 4.97
CA GLY A 143 0.40 -3.71 5.62
C GLY A 143 1.59 -2.95 6.22
N SER A 144 1.44 -1.64 6.44
CA SER A 144 2.49 -0.76 6.95
C SER A 144 3.09 -1.24 8.28
N GLU A 145 2.39 -2.04 9.05
CA GLU A 145 2.87 -2.69 10.25
C GLU A 145 3.97 -3.73 10.04
N MET A 146 4.19 -4.17 8.79
CA MET A 146 5.24 -5.14 8.42
C MET A 146 6.10 -4.70 7.24
N ASP A 147 6.21 -3.41 6.95
CA ASP A 147 7.03 -2.89 5.87
C ASP A 147 7.98 -1.76 6.31
N PRO A 148 8.99 -1.40 5.51
CA PRO A 148 9.94 -0.35 5.82
C PRO A 148 9.55 1.01 5.24
N TYR A 149 8.31 1.19 4.76
CA TYR A 149 7.85 2.38 4.05
C TYR A 149 7.02 3.29 4.94
N SER A 150 7.03 4.59 4.63
CA SER A 150 6.14 5.59 5.21
C SER A 150 5.79 6.61 4.13
N VAL A 151 4.51 6.72 3.77
CA VAL A 151 4.07 7.62 2.70
C VAL A 151 3.50 8.90 3.32
N ILE A 152 4.14 10.05 3.05
CA ILE A 152 3.79 11.36 3.64
C ILE A 152 3.41 12.36 2.55
N THR A 153 2.43 13.18 2.86
CA THR A 153 1.98 14.28 2.01
C THR A 153 2.57 15.62 2.50
N ASN A 154 3.29 16.29 1.61
CA ASN A 154 3.67 17.68 1.80
C ASN A 154 2.58 18.57 1.19
N GLU A 155 1.75 19.18 2.02
CA GLU A 155 0.56 19.94 1.61
C GLU A 155 0.93 21.22 0.86
N GLU A 156 2.08 21.83 1.20
CA GLU A 156 2.57 23.06 0.57
C GLU A 156 3.06 22.80 -0.84
N ARG A 157 3.80 21.70 -1.03
CA ARG A 157 4.38 21.33 -2.33
C ARG A 157 3.40 20.51 -3.19
N LYS A 158 2.27 20.04 -2.63
CA LYS A 158 1.34 19.10 -3.30
C LYS A 158 2.03 17.84 -3.79
N LEU A 159 2.88 17.26 -2.94
CA LEU A 159 3.63 16.04 -3.21
C LEU A 159 3.25 14.98 -2.18
N LYS A 160 3.00 13.76 -2.63
CA LYS A 160 2.87 12.54 -1.81
C LYS A 160 4.02 11.63 -2.21
N ARG A 161 4.90 11.31 -1.27
CA ARG A 161 6.10 10.50 -1.50
C ARG A 161 6.31 9.51 -0.38
N ASP A 162 6.95 8.42 -0.72
CA ASP A 162 7.44 7.42 0.20
C ASP A 162 8.80 7.81 0.81
N LEU A 163 8.98 7.39 2.04
CA LEU A 163 10.22 7.34 2.77
C LEU A 163 10.53 5.86 3.03
N GLU A 164 11.62 5.34 2.47
CA GLU A 164 12.05 3.96 2.67
C GLU A 164 13.31 3.90 3.53
N CYS A 165 13.24 3.16 4.64
CA CYS A 165 14.42 2.84 5.47
C CYS A 165 14.18 1.52 6.22
N GLN A 166 15.16 0.62 6.18
CA GLN A 166 15.05 -0.68 6.87
C GLN A 166 14.79 -0.58 8.38
N ASN A 167 15.20 0.53 9.01
CA ASN A 167 14.96 0.78 10.43
C ASN A 167 13.50 1.22 10.73
N LEU A 168 12.66 1.45 9.72
CA LEU A 168 11.24 1.83 9.87
C LEU A 168 10.32 0.63 10.08
N TYR A 169 10.80 -0.61 9.88
CA TYR A 169 9.99 -1.77 10.26
C TYR A 169 9.54 -1.64 11.72
N PRO A 170 8.23 -1.72 12.02
CA PRO A 170 7.78 -1.83 13.40
C PRO A 170 8.43 -3.03 14.10
N ALA A 171 8.85 -2.84 15.34
CA ALA A 171 9.41 -3.91 16.16
C ALA A 171 8.36 -4.98 16.48
N TYR A 172 7.11 -4.53 16.67
CA TYR A 172 5.95 -5.39 16.92
C TYR A 172 4.74 -4.94 16.11
N ALA A 173 3.95 -5.91 15.66
CA ALA A 173 2.63 -5.73 15.09
C ALA A 173 1.62 -6.58 15.89
N LEU A 174 0.62 -5.94 16.48
CA LEU A 174 -0.43 -6.58 17.28
C LEU A 174 -1.73 -6.64 16.47
N LEU A 175 -1.92 -7.74 15.77
CA LEU A 175 -2.94 -7.95 14.74
C LEU A 175 -4.15 -8.69 15.31
N ASP A 176 -5.18 -7.95 15.72
CA ASP A 176 -6.47 -8.53 16.07
C ASP A 176 -7.51 -8.25 14.98
N PRO A 177 -7.96 -9.27 14.22
CA PRO A 177 -8.96 -9.08 13.16
C PRO A 177 -10.24 -8.39 13.63
N GLN A 178 -10.62 -8.53 14.90
CA GLN A 178 -11.80 -7.87 15.46
C GLN A 178 -11.68 -6.34 15.49
N ASN A 179 -10.47 -5.80 15.55
CA ASN A 179 -10.24 -4.36 15.49
C ASN A 179 -10.66 -3.77 14.13
N THR A 180 -10.84 -4.61 13.10
CA THR A 180 -11.25 -4.19 11.76
C THR A 180 -12.78 -4.21 11.55
N TYR A 181 -13.57 -4.72 12.49
CA TYR A 181 -15.04 -4.89 12.37
C TYR A 181 -15.77 -3.56 12.16
N THR A 182 -15.26 -2.48 12.73
CA THR A 182 -15.88 -1.15 12.64
C THR A 182 -15.45 -0.35 11.42
N VAL A 183 -14.60 -0.93 10.55
CA VAL A 183 -14.20 -0.29 9.29
C VAL A 183 -15.40 -0.26 8.34
N PRO A 184 -15.79 0.91 7.82
CA PRO A 184 -16.90 1.01 6.88
C PRO A 184 -16.67 0.15 5.62
N SER A 185 -17.75 -0.36 5.03
CA SER A 185 -17.69 -1.20 3.81
C SER A 185 -16.88 -0.54 2.69
N TYR A 186 -17.06 0.76 2.46
CA TYR A 186 -16.27 1.50 1.49
C TYR A 186 -14.75 1.44 1.77
N GLN A 187 -14.34 1.63 3.01
CA GLN A 187 -12.92 1.55 3.39
C GLN A 187 -12.39 0.11 3.35
N THR A 188 -13.24 -0.88 3.65
CA THR A 188 -12.92 -2.30 3.48
C THR A 188 -12.68 -2.64 2.01
N ALA A 189 -13.55 -2.14 1.12
CA ALA A 189 -13.40 -2.30 -0.33
C ALA A 189 -12.11 -1.66 -0.84
N ALA A 190 -11.86 -0.40 -0.48
CA ALA A 190 -10.64 0.32 -0.84
C ALA A 190 -9.39 -0.38 -0.33
N GLY A 191 -9.36 -0.81 0.94
CA GLY A 191 -8.25 -1.57 1.52
C GLY A 191 -8.03 -2.92 0.82
N THR A 192 -9.09 -3.61 0.44
CA THR A 192 -8.96 -4.88 -0.32
C THR A 192 -8.36 -4.65 -1.71
N VAL A 193 -8.72 -3.55 -2.39
CA VAL A 193 -8.08 -3.18 -3.66
C VAL A 193 -6.62 -2.80 -3.46
N ASP A 194 -6.29 -2.14 -2.37
CA ASP A 194 -4.92 -1.77 -2.01
C ASP A 194 -4.03 -3.01 -1.85
N ILE A 195 -4.45 -3.99 -1.04
CA ILE A 195 -3.78 -5.29 -0.91
C ILE A 195 -3.60 -5.96 -2.27
N PHE A 196 -4.67 -6.00 -3.06
CA PHE A 196 -4.66 -6.61 -4.39
C PHE A 196 -3.67 -5.91 -5.33
N SER A 197 -3.61 -4.58 -5.27
CA SER A 197 -2.76 -3.75 -6.11
C SER A 197 -1.26 -3.95 -5.81
N HIS A 198 -0.88 -4.00 -4.54
CA HIS A 198 0.50 -4.30 -4.12
C HIS A 198 1.00 -5.59 -4.76
N VAL A 199 0.18 -6.64 -4.70
CA VAL A 199 0.51 -7.93 -5.30
C VAL A 199 0.57 -7.83 -6.83
N LEU A 200 -0.39 -7.12 -7.44
CA LEU A 200 -0.47 -6.98 -8.88
C LEU A 200 0.74 -6.24 -9.47
N GLU A 201 1.21 -5.19 -8.82
CA GLU A 201 2.40 -4.42 -9.24
C GLU A 201 3.64 -5.32 -9.32
N VAL A 202 3.89 -6.11 -8.29
CA VAL A 202 5.00 -7.07 -8.29
C VAL A 202 4.78 -8.19 -9.31
N TYR A 203 3.54 -8.67 -9.48
CA TYR A 203 3.21 -9.70 -10.46
C TYR A 203 3.53 -9.26 -11.90
N PHE A 204 3.34 -7.98 -12.22
CA PHE A 204 3.66 -7.38 -13.52
C PHE A 204 5.08 -6.82 -13.63
N SER A 205 5.97 -7.12 -12.68
CA SER A 205 7.40 -6.83 -12.80
C SER A 205 7.97 -7.38 -14.12
N PRO A 206 8.98 -6.70 -14.70
CA PRO A 206 9.63 -7.17 -15.93
C PRO A 206 10.46 -8.45 -15.74
N VAL A 207 10.69 -8.92 -14.51
CA VAL A 207 11.47 -10.12 -14.21
C VAL A 207 10.63 -11.38 -14.40
N ASP A 208 11.18 -12.38 -15.08
CA ASP A 208 10.57 -13.69 -15.28
C ASP A 208 11.24 -14.78 -14.42
N GLU A 209 10.74 -16.01 -14.53
CA GLU A 209 11.29 -17.21 -13.87
C GLU A 209 11.29 -17.14 -12.33
N THR A 210 10.21 -16.56 -11.78
CA THR A 210 9.96 -16.42 -10.35
C THR A 210 8.74 -17.26 -9.93
N TYR A 211 8.76 -18.56 -10.26
CA TYR A 211 7.60 -19.45 -10.15
C TYR A 211 6.95 -19.43 -8.76
N MET A 212 7.76 -19.54 -7.70
CA MET A 212 7.24 -19.56 -6.33
C MET A 212 6.52 -18.24 -5.99
N GLN A 213 7.14 -17.10 -6.27
CA GLN A 213 6.56 -15.78 -6.03
C GLN A 213 5.27 -15.59 -6.84
N ASP A 214 5.26 -16.02 -8.12
CA ASP A 214 4.06 -15.93 -8.96
C ASP A 214 2.89 -16.74 -8.34
N ARG A 215 3.13 -17.96 -7.86
CA ARG A 215 2.08 -18.79 -7.21
C ARG A 215 1.60 -18.20 -5.89
N MET A 216 2.49 -17.62 -5.10
CA MET A 216 2.10 -16.95 -3.85
C MET A 216 1.28 -15.70 -4.12
N MET A 217 1.71 -14.87 -5.08
CA MET A 217 0.96 -13.68 -5.50
C MET A 217 -0.44 -14.02 -5.99
N GLU A 218 -0.59 -15.09 -6.78
CA GLU A 218 -1.90 -15.55 -7.24
C GLU A 218 -2.78 -16.06 -6.09
N ALA A 219 -2.20 -16.68 -5.07
CA ALA A 219 -2.93 -17.06 -3.87
C ALA A 219 -3.42 -15.84 -3.09
N LEU A 220 -2.57 -14.81 -2.90
CA LEU A 220 -2.94 -13.55 -2.24
C LEU A 220 -4.05 -12.82 -3.00
N MET A 221 -3.94 -12.70 -4.32
CA MET A 221 -5.00 -12.07 -5.14
C MET A 221 -6.32 -12.83 -5.04
N ARG A 222 -6.30 -14.17 -5.03
CA ARG A 222 -7.51 -14.99 -4.82
C ARG A 222 -8.09 -14.82 -3.43
N THR A 223 -7.26 -14.63 -2.41
CA THR A 223 -7.72 -14.30 -1.05
C THR A 223 -8.52 -13.01 -1.06
N CYS A 224 -8.02 -11.94 -1.71
CA CYS A 224 -8.76 -10.68 -1.86
C CYS A 224 -10.10 -10.87 -2.58
N ILE A 225 -10.12 -11.63 -3.69
CA ILE A 225 -11.32 -11.90 -4.49
C ILE A 225 -12.36 -12.68 -3.67
N THR A 226 -11.92 -13.64 -2.85
CA THR A 226 -12.80 -14.48 -2.05
C THR A 226 -13.37 -13.73 -0.85
N TYR A 227 -12.50 -13.09 -0.07
CA TYR A 227 -12.85 -12.54 1.24
C TYR A 227 -13.22 -11.05 1.22
N GLY A 228 -12.77 -10.28 0.24
CA GLY A 228 -13.12 -8.87 0.11
C GLY A 228 -14.62 -8.61 0.05
N PRO A 229 -15.36 -9.25 -0.88
CA PRO A 229 -16.81 -9.08 -0.96
C PRO A 229 -17.56 -9.58 0.29
N ILE A 230 -17.03 -10.60 0.99
CA ILE A 230 -17.60 -11.11 2.24
C ILE A 230 -17.42 -10.05 3.33
N ALA A 231 -16.20 -9.59 3.56
CA ALA A 231 -15.91 -8.57 4.59
C ALA A 231 -16.63 -7.23 4.37
N CYS A 232 -16.95 -6.88 3.10
CA CYS A 232 -17.77 -5.72 2.79
C CYS A 232 -19.24 -5.87 3.19
N LYS A 233 -19.80 -7.09 3.07
CA LYS A 233 -21.20 -7.39 3.36
C LYS A 233 -21.43 -7.82 4.81
N GLU A 234 -20.51 -8.54 5.37
CA GLU A 234 -20.51 -9.15 6.70
C GLU A 234 -19.30 -8.65 7.49
N PRO A 235 -19.33 -7.40 8.00
CA PRO A 235 -18.15 -6.73 8.56
C PRO A 235 -17.58 -7.43 9.80
N GLU A 236 -18.33 -8.30 10.47
CA GLU A 236 -17.92 -9.06 11.65
C GLU A 236 -17.56 -10.53 11.34
N ASP A 237 -17.48 -10.89 10.04
CA ASP A 237 -16.98 -12.22 9.65
C ASP A 237 -15.48 -12.31 9.97
N TYR A 238 -15.16 -13.06 11.03
CA TYR A 238 -13.79 -13.20 11.52
C TYR A 238 -12.86 -13.83 10.48
N GLU A 239 -13.32 -14.84 9.76
CA GLU A 239 -12.51 -15.53 8.77
C GLU A 239 -12.14 -14.61 7.61
N ALA A 240 -13.11 -13.85 7.10
CA ALA A 240 -12.86 -12.87 6.04
C ALA A 240 -11.89 -11.77 6.50
N ARG A 241 -12.11 -11.21 7.69
CA ARG A 241 -11.21 -10.17 8.25
C ARG A 241 -9.82 -10.70 8.51
N ALA A 242 -9.69 -11.90 9.08
CA ALA A 242 -8.40 -12.52 9.39
C ALA A 242 -7.60 -12.83 8.12
N ASN A 243 -8.25 -13.38 7.07
CA ASN A 243 -7.59 -13.68 5.81
C ASN A 243 -7.14 -12.42 5.07
N LEU A 244 -7.96 -11.37 5.02
CA LEU A 244 -7.57 -10.09 4.42
C LEU A 244 -6.44 -9.43 5.22
N PHE A 245 -6.52 -9.47 6.54
CA PHE A 245 -5.49 -8.90 7.40
C PHE A 245 -4.14 -9.60 7.23
N TRP A 246 -4.14 -10.93 7.20
CA TRP A 246 -2.91 -11.66 6.95
C TRP A 246 -2.39 -11.49 5.52
N ALA A 247 -3.29 -11.35 4.53
CA ALA A 247 -2.90 -11.09 3.16
C ALA A 247 -2.25 -9.70 2.99
N SER A 248 -2.68 -8.67 3.74
CA SER A 248 -2.10 -7.33 3.68
C SER A 248 -0.61 -7.33 4.05
N GLU A 249 -0.23 -8.13 5.04
CA GLU A 249 1.16 -8.25 5.47
C GLU A 249 2.07 -8.81 4.37
N TRP A 250 1.63 -9.90 3.73
CA TRP A 250 2.42 -10.57 2.71
C TRP A 250 2.41 -9.88 1.36
N ALA A 251 1.49 -8.97 1.15
CA ALA A 251 1.39 -8.17 -0.06
C ALA A 251 2.48 -7.09 -0.18
N ILE A 252 3.05 -6.63 0.96
CA ILE A 252 3.95 -5.48 0.99
C ILE A 252 5.29 -5.74 1.68
N ASN A 253 5.42 -6.75 2.53
CA ASN A 253 6.60 -6.97 3.37
C ASN A 253 7.89 -7.35 2.61
N GLY A 254 7.90 -7.25 1.29
CA GLY A 254 9.04 -7.53 0.44
C GLY A 254 9.22 -8.99 0.04
N PHE A 255 8.54 -9.95 0.70
CA PHE A 255 8.73 -11.38 0.41
C PHE A 255 8.37 -11.74 -1.04
N ILE A 256 7.23 -11.28 -1.54
CA ILE A 256 6.79 -11.57 -2.91
C ILE A 256 7.65 -10.87 -3.97
N ALA A 257 8.34 -9.78 -3.59
CA ALA A 257 9.26 -9.05 -4.44
C ALA A 257 10.68 -9.64 -4.48
N CYS A 258 10.99 -10.65 -3.65
CA CYS A 258 12.29 -11.29 -3.62
C CYS A 258 12.71 -11.82 -4.99
N GLY A 259 13.81 -11.26 -5.55
CA GLY A 259 14.32 -11.60 -6.87
C GLY A 259 13.43 -11.17 -8.03
N LYS A 260 12.45 -10.28 -7.79
CA LYS A 260 11.46 -9.79 -8.75
C LYS A 260 11.22 -8.26 -8.59
N PRO A 261 12.29 -7.44 -8.63
CA PRO A 261 12.14 -5.99 -8.52
C PRO A 261 11.39 -5.41 -9.73
N GLY A 262 10.83 -4.23 -9.55
CA GLY A 262 10.20 -3.47 -10.63
C GLY A 262 9.55 -2.20 -10.12
N PRO A 263 9.28 -1.22 -11.01
CA PRO A 263 8.52 -0.02 -10.65
C PRO A 263 7.05 -0.35 -10.41
N TRP A 264 6.36 0.56 -9.73
CA TRP A 264 4.97 0.46 -9.31
C TRP A 264 4.10 1.50 -10.03
N PRO A 265 3.77 1.27 -11.33
CA PRO A 265 3.14 2.29 -12.15
C PRO A 265 1.74 2.71 -11.68
N ALA A 266 0.92 1.81 -11.16
CA ALA A 266 -0.41 2.18 -10.69
C ALA A 266 -0.33 3.09 -9.46
N HIS A 267 0.59 2.80 -8.52
CA HIS A 267 0.82 3.63 -7.34
C HIS A 267 1.41 5.00 -7.71
N SER A 268 2.43 5.05 -8.57
CA SER A 268 3.01 6.32 -9.03
C SER A 268 1.97 7.24 -9.68
N ILE A 269 1.05 6.67 -10.48
CA ILE A 269 -0.04 7.41 -11.12
C ILE A 269 -1.09 7.83 -10.07
N GLU A 270 -1.48 6.94 -9.15
CA GLU A 270 -2.49 7.21 -8.12
C GLU A 270 -2.02 8.22 -7.07
N HIS A 271 -0.76 8.17 -6.65
CA HIS A 271 -0.21 9.12 -5.68
C HIS A 271 -0.42 10.58 -6.11
N GLN A 272 -0.43 10.85 -7.42
CA GLN A 272 -0.71 12.18 -7.93
C GLN A 272 -2.18 12.56 -7.78
N LEU A 273 -3.12 11.59 -7.91
CA LEU A 273 -4.55 11.82 -7.62
C LEU A 273 -4.75 12.15 -6.14
N SER A 274 -4.18 11.34 -5.25
CA SER A 274 -4.25 11.58 -3.80
C SER A 274 -3.63 12.93 -3.40
N ALA A 275 -2.47 13.29 -3.97
CA ALA A 275 -1.79 14.56 -3.67
C ALA A 275 -2.59 15.80 -4.12
N GLN A 276 -3.31 15.71 -5.25
CA GLN A 276 -4.01 16.83 -5.85
C GLN A 276 -5.47 16.96 -5.39
N TYR A 277 -6.15 15.82 -5.18
CA TYR A 277 -7.61 15.76 -4.96
C TYR A 277 -7.99 15.11 -3.61
N ASP A 278 -7.01 14.67 -2.81
CA ASP A 278 -7.21 14.03 -1.50
C ASP A 278 -8.19 12.83 -1.54
N VAL A 279 -8.07 12.00 -2.59
CA VAL A 279 -8.92 10.82 -2.77
C VAL A 279 -8.49 9.67 -1.87
N THR A 280 -9.41 8.73 -1.61
CA THR A 280 -9.09 7.47 -0.93
C THR A 280 -8.20 6.61 -1.82
N HIS A 281 -6.99 6.30 -1.35
CA HIS A 281 -5.91 5.64 -2.12
C HIS A 281 -6.38 4.38 -2.86
N GLY A 282 -6.91 3.38 -2.14
CA GLY A 282 -7.37 2.14 -2.78
C GLY A 282 -8.53 2.33 -3.77
N HIS A 283 -9.36 3.38 -3.63
CA HIS A 283 -10.36 3.72 -4.63
C HIS A 283 -9.71 4.36 -5.87
N GLY A 284 -8.71 5.22 -5.69
CA GLY A 284 -7.90 5.75 -6.80
C GLY A 284 -7.25 4.63 -7.60
N LEU A 285 -6.67 3.63 -6.92
CA LEU A 285 -6.11 2.42 -7.54
C LEU A 285 -7.17 1.61 -8.30
N ALA A 286 -8.40 1.47 -7.75
CA ALA A 286 -9.49 0.77 -8.43
C ALA A 286 -9.85 1.42 -9.77
N VAL A 287 -9.76 2.74 -9.87
CA VAL A 287 -9.99 3.51 -11.12
C VAL A 287 -8.83 3.34 -12.10
N ILE A 288 -7.60 3.43 -11.61
CA ILE A 288 -6.39 3.44 -12.47
C ILE A 288 -6.07 2.04 -13.02
N ILE A 289 -6.10 0.99 -12.19
CA ILE A 289 -5.58 -0.34 -12.52
C ILE A 289 -6.20 -0.94 -13.79
N PRO A 290 -7.54 -1.00 -13.95
CA PRO A 290 -8.12 -1.61 -15.14
C PRO A 290 -7.75 -0.88 -16.43
N VAL A 291 -7.73 0.45 -16.38
CA VAL A 291 -7.39 1.31 -17.53
C VAL A 291 -5.90 1.18 -17.87
N LEU A 292 -5.03 1.11 -16.87
CA LEU A 292 -3.60 0.84 -17.06
C LEU A 292 -3.39 -0.53 -17.71
N MET A 293 -4.07 -1.58 -17.23
CA MET A 293 -3.98 -2.93 -17.81
C MET A 293 -4.43 -2.94 -19.28
N GLU A 294 -5.52 -2.26 -19.64
CA GLU A 294 -5.97 -2.11 -21.03
C GLU A 294 -4.95 -1.34 -21.86
N HIS A 295 -4.39 -0.26 -21.30
CA HIS A 295 -3.40 0.55 -22.00
C HIS A 295 -2.16 -0.29 -22.33
N ILE A 296 -1.58 -1.01 -21.36
CA ILE A 296 -0.37 -1.82 -21.58
C ILE A 296 -0.61 -3.03 -22.46
N LEU A 297 -1.83 -3.61 -22.47
CA LEU A 297 -2.21 -4.71 -23.38
C LEU A 297 -2.25 -4.26 -24.84
N ASN A 298 -2.73 -3.04 -25.10
CA ASN A 298 -2.97 -2.51 -26.44
C ASN A 298 -1.84 -1.62 -26.97
N LYS A 299 -0.90 -1.23 -26.11
CA LYS A 299 0.21 -0.37 -26.49
C LYS A 299 1.20 -1.11 -27.37
N GLU A 300 1.48 -0.56 -28.55
CA GLU A 300 2.60 -1.00 -29.37
C GLU A 300 3.91 -0.43 -28.82
N CYS A 301 4.83 -1.30 -28.45
CA CYS A 301 6.18 -0.93 -28.02
C CYS A 301 7.12 -1.18 -29.20
N PRO A 302 7.42 -0.18 -30.06
CA PRO A 302 8.52 -0.31 -31.01
C PRO A 302 9.81 -0.48 -30.20
N ASP A 303 10.73 -1.30 -30.71
CA ASP A 303 11.99 -1.71 -30.07
C ASP A 303 12.70 -0.54 -29.36
N LEU A 304 12.43 -0.36 -28.08
CA LEU A 304 13.25 0.47 -27.24
C LEU A 304 14.53 -0.32 -26.94
N LYS A 305 15.68 0.28 -27.21
CA LYS A 305 16.99 -0.32 -26.91
C LYS A 305 17.06 -0.65 -25.41
N ALA A 306 16.62 -1.84 -25.05
CA ALA A 306 16.70 -2.32 -23.68
C ALA A 306 18.17 -2.49 -23.28
N LYS A 307 18.54 -2.07 -22.09
CA LYS A 307 19.87 -2.29 -21.52
C LYS A 307 20.18 -3.78 -21.31
N SER A 308 19.12 -4.64 -21.26
CA SER A 308 19.26 -6.10 -21.13
C SER A 308 18.92 -6.80 -22.44
N LEU A 309 19.89 -7.46 -23.04
CA LEU A 309 19.69 -8.40 -24.12
C LEU A 309 19.29 -9.77 -23.55
N THR A 310 18.45 -10.53 -24.28
CA THR A 310 18.25 -11.96 -23.98
C THR A 310 19.55 -12.71 -24.19
N VAL A 311 19.67 -13.94 -23.64
CA VAL A 311 20.82 -14.84 -23.82
C VAL A 311 21.18 -15.02 -25.32
N ASP A 312 20.19 -14.88 -26.22
CA ASP A 312 20.35 -14.99 -27.68
C ASP A 312 20.65 -13.65 -28.38
N GLY A 313 20.90 -12.55 -27.63
CA GLY A 313 21.21 -11.24 -28.20
C GLY A 313 20.01 -10.53 -28.86
N LYS A 314 18.78 -11.06 -28.70
CA LYS A 314 17.54 -10.46 -29.22
C LYS A 314 16.87 -9.60 -28.16
N GLN A 315 16.23 -8.53 -28.56
CA GLN A 315 15.38 -7.77 -27.64
C GLN A 315 14.10 -8.58 -27.35
N PRO A 316 13.66 -8.64 -26.06
CA PRO A 316 12.41 -9.31 -25.72
C PRO A 316 11.23 -8.54 -26.34
N ASP A 317 10.33 -9.26 -27.03
CA ASP A 317 9.04 -8.71 -27.43
C ASP A 317 8.19 -8.43 -26.18
N ARG A 318 8.24 -7.18 -25.73
CA ARG A 318 7.54 -6.72 -24.52
C ARG A 318 6.03 -6.85 -24.62
N ASN A 319 5.46 -6.68 -25.81
CA ASN A 319 4.03 -6.84 -26.04
C ASN A 319 3.60 -8.30 -25.87
N LYS A 320 4.37 -9.22 -26.43
CA LYS A 320 4.14 -10.66 -26.26
C LYS A 320 4.28 -11.06 -24.79
N LYS A 321 5.29 -10.54 -24.11
CA LYS A 321 5.54 -10.79 -22.68
C LYS A 321 4.39 -10.26 -21.81
N CYS A 322 3.92 -9.05 -22.07
CA CYS A 322 2.79 -8.44 -21.36
C CYS A 322 1.51 -9.27 -21.55
N ARG A 323 1.18 -9.63 -22.80
CA ARG A 323 0.01 -10.46 -23.11
C ARG A 323 0.07 -11.81 -22.40
N LYS A 324 1.22 -12.49 -22.45
CA LYS A 324 1.43 -13.76 -21.76
C LYS A 324 1.27 -13.61 -20.24
N ARG A 325 1.75 -12.51 -19.64
CA ARG A 325 1.62 -12.23 -18.20
C ARG A 325 0.16 -11.99 -17.82
N LEU A 326 -0.58 -11.21 -18.62
CA LEU A 326 -2.01 -11.00 -18.46
C LEU A 326 -2.83 -12.28 -18.62
N ALA A 327 -2.47 -13.13 -19.58
CA ALA A 327 -3.12 -14.43 -19.76
C ALA A 327 -2.84 -15.36 -18.55
N SER A 328 -1.59 -15.41 -18.08
CA SER A 328 -1.23 -16.16 -16.85
C SER A 328 -2.03 -15.68 -15.63
N TYR A 329 -2.15 -14.36 -15.45
CA TYR A 329 -3.00 -13.76 -14.43
C TYR A 329 -4.46 -14.22 -14.57
N GLY A 330 -5.03 -14.19 -15.77
CA GLY A 330 -6.41 -14.63 -16.01
C GLY A 330 -6.63 -16.11 -15.68
N ILE A 331 -5.70 -16.98 -16.07
CA ILE A 331 -5.78 -18.42 -15.81
C ILE A 331 -5.68 -18.71 -14.31
N HIS A 332 -4.66 -18.17 -13.65
CA HIS A 332 -4.31 -18.59 -12.29
C HIS A 332 -5.07 -17.83 -11.20
N VAL A 333 -5.50 -16.61 -11.46
CA VAL A 333 -6.27 -15.81 -10.48
C VAL A 333 -7.77 -15.99 -10.67
N PHE A 334 -8.26 -15.96 -11.91
CA PHE A 334 -9.70 -16.02 -12.20
C PHE A 334 -10.19 -17.37 -12.74
N GLY A 335 -9.30 -18.35 -12.95
CA GLY A 335 -9.67 -19.66 -13.44
C GLY A 335 -10.19 -19.66 -14.88
N ILE A 336 -9.72 -18.72 -15.73
CA ILE A 336 -10.08 -18.68 -17.14
C ILE A 336 -9.44 -19.86 -17.87
N SER A 337 -10.19 -20.51 -18.79
CA SER A 337 -9.67 -21.67 -19.52
C SER A 337 -8.39 -21.35 -20.28
N PRO A 338 -7.32 -22.15 -20.14
CA PRO A 338 -6.08 -21.97 -20.89
C PRO A 338 -6.22 -22.31 -22.38
N ASP A 339 -7.34 -22.92 -22.78
CA ASP A 339 -7.60 -23.31 -24.18
C ASP A 339 -8.02 -22.12 -25.08
N LEU A 340 -8.36 -20.97 -24.46
CA LEU A 340 -8.71 -19.75 -25.19
C LEU A 340 -7.47 -19.04 -25.73
N PRO A 341 -7.61 -18.21 -26.78
CA PRO A 341 -6.53 -17.37 -27.26
C PRO A 341 -5.98 -16.43 -26.16
N GLU A 342 -4.65 -16.26 -26.07
CA GLU A 342 -4.01 -15.42 -25.04
C GLU A 342 -4.62 -14.01 -24.94
N MET A 343 -4.98 -13.39 -26.06
CA MET A 343 -5.59 -12.06 -26.10
C MET A 343 -6.98 -12.07 -25.45
N GLU A 344 -7.78 -13.09 -25.73
CA GLU A 344 -9.13 -13.25 -25.14
C GLU A 344 -9.05 -13.50 -23.64
N ILE A 345 -8.10 -14.33 -23.19
CA ILE A 345 -7.84 -14.55 -21.76
C ILE A 345 -7.46 -13.22 -21.09
N ALA A 346 -6.54 -12.45 -21.69
CA ALA A 346 -6.08 -11.18 -21.15
C ALA A 346 -7.22 -10.15 -21.02
N GLN A 347 -8.04 -9.99 -22.05
CA GLN A 347 -9.19 -9.10 -22.04
C GLN A 347 -10.24 -9.53 -21.02
N THR A 348 -10.53 -10.83 -20.94
CA THR A 348 -11.45 -11.40 -19.95
C THR A 348 -10.94 -11.19 -18.52
N ALA A 349 -9.62 -11.30 -18.30
CA ALA A 349 -9.01 -11.08 -16.99
C ALA A 349 -9.19 -9.61 -16.53
N ILE A 350 -9.01 -8.65 -17.42
CA ILE A 350 -9.24 -7.23 -17.13
C ILE A 350 -10.71 -6.98 -16.80
N ALA A 351 -11.65 -7.55 -17.59
CA ALA A 351 -13.08 -7.43 -17.33
C ALA A 351 -13.46 -8.02 -15.95
N LYS A 352 -12.88 -9.19 -15.58
CA LYS A 352 -13.11 -9.79 -14.25
C LYS A 352 -12.51 -8.95 -13.13
N THR A 353 -11.40 -8.26 -13.34
CA THR A 353 -10.84 -7.33 -12.36
C THR A 353 -11.80 -6.16 -12.11
N LYS A 354 -12.36 -5.57 -13.16
CA LYS A 354 -13.40 -4.54 -13.05
C LYS A 354 -14.63 -5.06 -12.29
N GLN A 355 -15.10 -6.26 -12.66
CA GLN A 355 -16.23 -6.89 -11.99
C GLN A 355 -15.96 -7.12 -10.50
N PHE A 356 -14.76 -7.56 -10.13
CA PHE A 356 -14.34 -7.75 -8.74
C PHE A 356 -14.42 -6.44 -7.95
N PHE A 357 -13.84 -5.35 -8.46
CA PHE A 357 -13.89 -4.06 -7.77
C PHE A 357 -15.32 -3.54 -7.63
N ARG A 358 -16.13 -3.64 -8.69
CA ARG A 358 -17.56 -3.27 -8.64
C ARG A 358 -18.35 -4.12 -7.66
N SER A 359 -18.00 -5.39 -7.47
CA SER A 359 -18.71 -6.29 -6.54
C SER A 359 -18.60 -5.84 -5.08
N MET A 360 -17.60 -5.01 -4.77
CA MET A 360 -17.39 -4.38 -3.46
C MET A 360 -17.98 -2.96 -3.38
N GLY A 361 -18.67 -2.50 -4.42
CA GLY A 361 -19.35 -1.20 -4.45
C GLY A 361 -18.48 -0.02 -4.86
N LEU A 362 -17.30 -0.25 -5.46
CA LEU A 362 -16.45 0.83 -5.97
C LEU A 362 -16.83 1.20 -7.40
N GLY A 363 -17.00 2.49 -7.66
CA GLY A 363 -17.05 3.05 -8.99
C GLY A 363 -15.65 3.08 -9.63
N LEU A 364 -15.57 3.06 -10.96
CA LEU A 364 -14.32 2.90 -11.68
C LEU A 364 -13.99 4.10 -12.59
N SER A 365 -14.52 5.26 -12.28
CA SER A 365 -14.28 6.49 -13.03
C SER A 365 -13.76 7.64 -12.17
N MET A 366 -13.15 8.66 -12.79
CA MET A 366 -12.76 9.89 -12.09
C MET A 366 -13.95 10.60 -11.43
N LYS A 367 -15.14 10.49 -12.03
CA LYS A 367 -16.38 11.05 -11.48
C LYS A 367 -16.76 10.38 -10.15
N ASP A 368 -16.54 9.06 -10.02
CA ASP A 368 -16.79 8.32 -8.78
C ASP A 368 -15.85 8.75 -7.65
N LEU A 369 -14.67 9.29 -8.00
CA LEU A 369 -13.75 9.93 -7.07
C LEU A 369 -14.09 11.40 -6.76
N GLY A 370 -15.12 11.96 -7.40
CA GLY A 370 -15.47 13.38 -7.30
C GLY A 370 -14.55 14.31 -8.08
N ILE A 371 -13.79 13.79 -9.04
CA ILE A 371 -12.85 14.56 -9.87
C ILE A 371 -13.54 14.96 -11.17
N GLU A 372 -13.82 16.25 -11.31
CA GLU A 372 -14.40 16.85 -12.53
C GLU A 372 -13.37 17.67 -13.33
N GLU A 373 -12.33 18.19 -12.65
CA GLU A 373 -11.30 19.04 -13.26
C GLU A 373 -10.14 18.20 -13.78
N THR A 374 -9.83 18.32 -15.08
CA THR A 374 -8.76 17.56 -15.77
C THR A 374 -7.54 18.40 -16.13
N ASN A 375 -7.50 19.66 -15.73
CA ASN A 375 -6.47 20.63 -16.11
C ASN A 375 -5.08 20.33 -15.51
N ARG A 376 -5.01 19.48 -14.50
CA ARG A 376 -3.75 19.07 -13.82
C ARG A 376 -3.12 17.79 -14.35
N PHE A 377 -3.80 17.06 -15.21
CA PHE A 377 -3.34 15.74 -15.67
C PHE A 377 -1.95 15.76 -16.32
N ALA A 378 -1.59 16.83 -17.06
CA ALA A 378 -0.26 16.96 -17.65
C ALA A 378 0.83 17.05 -16.57
N GLN A 379 0.65 17.92 -15.57
CA GLN A 379 1.60 18.08 -14.47
C GLN A 379 1.73 16.81 -13.63
N MET A 380 0.61 16.17 -13.32
CA MET A 380 0.57 14.90 -12.57
C MET A 380 1.31 13.80 -13.32
N ALA A 381 1.09 13.71 -14.63
CA ALA A 381 1.75 12.72 -15.49
C ALA A 381 3.27 12.94 -15.59
N GLU A 382 3.74 14.19 -15.60
CA GLU A 382 5.18 14.50 -15.58
C GLU A 382 5.82 14.02 -14.27
N ILE A 383 5.18 14.24 -13.12
CA ILE A 383 5.68 13.80 -11.82
C ILE A 383 5.71 12.28 -11.77
N ALA A 384 4.61 11.59 -12.10
CA ALA A 384 4.55 10.13 -12.09
C ALA A 384 5.60 9.51 -13.04
N ALA A 385 5.78 10.06 -14.24
CA ALA A 385 6.76 9.56 -15.20
C ALA A 385 8.22 9.69 -14.70
N SER A 386 8.50 10.62 -13.80
CA SER A 386 9.84 10.80 -13.20
C SER A 386 10.23 9.69 -12.23
N GLU A 387 9.29 8.84 -11.82
CA GLU A 387 9.49 7.73 -10.87
C GLU A 387 9.94 6.40 -11.54
N GLY A 388 10.61 6.48 -12.68
CA GLY A 388 11.25 5.32 -13.30
C GLY A 388 10.33 4.42 -14.13
N LEU A 389 9.15 4.89 -14.54
CA LEU A 389 8.13 4.10 -15.25
C LEU A 389 8.56 3.63 -16.65
N LEU A 390 9.68 4.09 -17.16
CA LEU A 390 10.31 3.54 -18.38
C LEU A 390 10.86 2.12 -18.19
N GLU A 391 11.08 1.70 -16.94
CA GLU A 391 11.59 0.38 -16.58
C GLU A 391 10.48 -0.67 -16.37
N CYS A 392 9.21 -0.28 -16.44
CA CYS A 392 8.05 -1.19 -16.38
C CYS A 392 8.11 -2.27 -17.47
N LEU A 393 7.36 -3.37 -17.26
CA LEU A 393 7.16 -4.43 -18.24
C LEU A 393 6.80 -3.84 -19.63
N VAL A 394 5.88 -2.87 -19.63
CA VAL A 394 5.58 -2.00 -20.79
C VAL A 394 5.94 -0.57 -20.35
N PRO A 395 6.97 0.05 -20.95
CA PRO A 395 7.40 1.38 -20.58
C PRO A 395 6.29 2.42 -20.72
N LEU A 396 6.14 3.28 -19.71
CA LEU A 396 5.17 4.36 -19.70
C LEU A 396 5.88 5.72 -19.76
N LYS A 397 5.45 6.55 -20.71
CA LYS A 397 5.88 7.95 -20.85
C LYS A 397 4.77 8.88 -20.34
N THR A 398 5.08 10.15 -20.18
CA THR A 398 4.12 11.18 -19.78
C THR A 398 2.84 11.15 -20.62
N GLU A 399 2.96 10.99 -21.96
CA GLU A 399 1.82 10.94 -22.85
C GLU A 399 0.90 9.74 -22.59
N ASP A 400 1.48 8.59 -22.22
CA ASP A 400 0.74 7.37 -21.86
C ASP A 400 -0.09 7.61 -20.59
N ILE A 401 0.51 8.23 -19.58
CA ILE A 401 -0.14 8.52 -18.30
C ILE A 401 -1.29 9.52 -18.49
N ILE A 402 -1.08 10.54 -19.33
CA ILE A 402 -2.16 11.49 -19.69
C ILE A 402 -3.32 10.74 -20.36
N GLN A 403 -3.04 9.79 -21.25
CA GLN A 403 -4.08 8.97 -21.88
C GLN A 403 -4.82 8.10 -20.87
N ILE A 404 -4.10 7.49 -19.90
CA ILE A 404 -4.70 6.71 -18.83
C ILE A 404 -5.66 7.59 -18.01
N TYR A 405 -5.22 8.77 -17.54
CA TYR A 405 -6.10 9.69 -16.80
C TYR A 405 -7.34 10.09 -17.59
N ARG A 406 -7.20 10.38 -18.90
CA ARG A 406 -8.34 10.74 -19.74
C ARG A 406 -9.32 9.58 -19.91
N LYS A 407 -8.83 8.38 -20.10
CA LYS A 407 -9.68 7.18 -20.18
C LYS A 407 -10.43 6.91 -18.88
N CYS A 408 -9.83 7.19 -17.73
CA CYS A 408 -10.51 7.09 -16.44
C CYS A 408 -11.67 8.12 -16.27
N CYS A 409 -11.76 9.14 -17.14
CA CYS A 409 -12.91 10.07 -17.18
C CYS A 409 -14.08 9.57 -18.04
N GLU A 410 -13.82 8.57 -18.91
CA GLU A 410 -14.87 8.02 -19.77
C GLU A 410 -15.80 7.13 -18.92
N GLU A 411 -17.10 7.36 -18.99
CA GLU A 411 -18.09 6.47 -18.37
C GLU A 411 -18.12 5.18 -19.20
N GLU A 412 -17.97 4.03 -18.56
CA GLU A 412 -18.23 2.75 -19.20
C GLU A 412 -19.76 2.55 -19.27
N GLU A 413 -20.28 2.38 -20.50
CA GLU A 413 -21.67 2.03 -20.76
C GLU A 413 -22.08 0.65 -20.15
#